data_adc7019d965b0ac9319bb59728ad25bf
#
_entry.id   adc7019d965b0ac9319bb59728ad25bf
#
_cell.length_a   1.000
_cell.length_b   1.000
_cell.length_c   1.000
_cell.angle_alpha   90.00
_cell.angle_beta   90.00
_cell.angle_gamma   90.00
#
_symmetry.space_group_name_H-M   'P 1'
#
loop_
_entity.id
_entity.type
_entity.pdbx_description
1 polymer ?
#
loop_
_entity_poly.entity_id
_entity_poly.type
_entity_poly.pdbx_seq_one_letter_code
_entity_poly.pdbx_strand_id
1 'polypeptide(L)'
;MGWRAAHEYEMMRQAWKGGVRVPTPARRVENRFSMRYLGTDEGPAPRLKDVVLEDPKGFLDQVLDVIRRLIGAGVVHGDLSAFNVLVHEGEPWVIDFSEAIRVDRAGSSPWVRLTEARAALESGLAALQVYFRRYDLRIDIAACANELVESLDRFGVLH
;
A
#
# COMPACT_ATOMS: atom_id res chain seq x y z
N MET A 1 19.31 2.27 -13.90
CA MET A 1 18.90 1.20 -12.96
C MET A 1 18.83 1.66 -11.50
N GLY A 2 19.67 2.55 -11.07
CA GLY A 2 19.62 3.12 -9.70
C GLY A 2 18.36 3.93 -9.35
N TRP A 3 17.64 4.43 -10.33
CA TRP A 3 16.43 5.24 -10.13
C TRP A 3 15.23 4.44 -9.56
N ARG A 4 15.12 3.14 -9.87
CA ARG A 4 14.03 2.30 -9.33
C ARG A 4 14.16 2.11 -7.83
N ALA A 5 15.35 1.77 -7.35
CA ALA A 5 15.60 1.63 -5.93
C ALA A 5 15.47 2.96 -5.18
N ALA A 6 15.85 4.08 -5.82
CA ALA A 6 15.65 5.41 -5.29
C ALA A 6 14.16 5.75 -5.16
N HIS A 7 13.37 5.47 -6.19
CA HIS A 7 11.93 5.69 -6.20
C HIS A 7 11.23 4.85 -5.13
N GLU A 8 11.50 3.55 -5.11
CA GLU A 8 10.93 2.61 -4.14
C GLU A 8 11.24 3.05 -2.69
N TYR A 9 12.50 3.39 -2.41
CA TYR A 9 12.92 3.87 -1.11
C TYR A 9 12.22 5.16 -0.70
N GLU A 10 12.10 6.13 -1.60
CA GLU A 10 11.43 7.41 -1.31
C GLU A 10 9.92 7.22 -1.08
N MET A 11 9.25 6.36 -1.85
CA MET A 11 7.84 6.07 -1.66
C MET A 11 7.59 5.35 -0.33
N MET A 12 8.41 4.36 -0.01
CA MET A 12 8.37 3.66 1.27
C MET A 12 8.62 4.63 2.43
N ARG A 13 9.61 5.50 2.32
CA ARG A 13 9.94 6.51 3.34
C ARG A 13 8.80 7.50 3.54
N GLN A 14 8.17 7.96 2.47
CA GLN A 14 7.02 8.85 2.54
C GLN A 14 5.84 8.19 3.24
N ALA A 15 5.54 6.93 2.90
CA ALA A 15 4.51 6.14 3.57
C ALA A 15 4.83 5.95 5.07
N TRP A 16 6.05 5.59 5.40
CA TRP A 16 6.51 5.42 6.78
C TRP A 16 6.39 6.71 7.60
N LYS A 17 6.79 7.86 7.06
CA LYS A 17 6.63 9.17 7.69
C LYS A 17 5.16 9.53 7.92
N GLY A 18 4.27 9.06 7.06
CA GLY A 18 2.83 9.23 7.19
C GLY A 18 2.17 8.26 8.18
N GLY A 19 2.96 7.44 8.89
CA GLY A 19 2.45 6.49 9.89
C GLY A 19 1.82 5.23 9.32
N VAL A 20 2.12 4.90 8.07
CA VAL A 20 1.65 3.67 7.44
C VAL A 20 2.46 2.47 7.93
N ARG A 21 1.82 1.32 8.12
CA ARG A 21 2.50 0.06 8.47
C ARG A 21 3.30 -0.46 7.28
N VAL A 22 4.51 0.03 7.16
CA VAL A 22 5.54 -0.42 6.23
C VAL A 22 6.81 -0.73 7.01
N PRO A 23 7.64 -1.69 6.58
CA PRO A 23 8.94 -1.92 7.22
C PRO A 23 9.74 -0.63 7.25
N THR A 24 10.30 -0.29 8.41
CA THR A 24 11.05 0.97 8.55
C THR A 24 12.19 1.02 7.53
N PRO A 25 12.18 1.97 6.58
CA PRO A 25 13.29 2.15 5.66
C PRO A 25 14.50 2.68 6.42
N ALA A 26 15.65 1.99 6.30
CA ALA A 26 16.83 2.33 7.08
C ALA A 26 17.83 3.15 6.25
N ARG A 27 18.46 2.55 5.28
CA ARG A 27 19.53 3.21 4.51
C ARG A 27 19.47 2.83 3.04
N ARG A 28 19.69 3.80 2.17
CA ARG A 28 19.90 3.59 0.74
C ARG A 28 21.35 3.86 0.36
N VAL A 29 21.93 2.95 -0.41
CA VAL A 29 23.24 3.10 -1.02
C VAL A 29 23.13 2.65 -2.48
N GLU A 30 23.35 3.58 -3.38
CA GLU A 30 23.24 3.35 -4.84
C GLU A 30 21.90 2.73 -5.25
N ASN A 31 21.91 1.48 -5.74
CA ASN A 31 20.76 0.73 -6.21
C ASN A 31 20.22 -0.28 -5.19
N ARG A 32 20.61 -0.15 -3.91
CA ARG A 32 20.17 -1.00 -2.81
C ARG A 32 19.68 -0.15 -1.65
N PHE A 33 18.72 -0.67 -0.92
CA PHE A 33 18.34 -0.11 0.37
C PHE A 33 18.05 -1.21 1.38
N SER A 34 18.16 -0.88 2.65
CA SER A 34 17.81 -1.75 3.76
C SER A 34 16.54 -1.27 4.44
N MET A 35 15.80 -2.21 4.99
CA MET A 35 14.60 -1.96 5.77
C MET A 35 14.58 -2.86 6.99
N ARG A 36 13.76 -2.51 7.98
CA ARG A 36 13.59 -3.34 9.17
C ARG A 36 13.05 -4.73 8.77
N TYR A 37 13.65 -5.76 9.34
CA TYR A 37 13.13 -7.11 9.24
C TYR A 37 11.80 -7.23 10.01
N LEU A 38 10.80 -7.82 9.37
CA LEU A 38 9.54 -8.22 9.99
C LEU A 38 9.50 -9.72 10.08
N GLY A 39 9.36 -10.23 11.30
CA GLY A 39 9.33 -11.67 11.56
C GLY A 39 9.64 -11.97 13.01
N THR A 40 9.83 -13.26 13.27
CA THR A 40 10.22 -13.82 14.56
C THR A 40 11.52 -14.61 14.40
N ASP A 41 12.01 -15.19 15.49
CA ASP A 41 13.16 -16.09 15.45
C ASP A 41 12.88 -17.37 14.63
N GLU A 42 11.61 -17.70 14.41
CA GLU A 42 11.17 -18.84 13.62
C GLU A 42 11.20 -18.56 12.10
N GLY A 43 11.23 -17.29 11.71
CA GLY A 43 11.29 -16.90 10.30
C GLY A 43 10.61 -15.57 9.97
N PRO A 44 10.64 -15.18 8.69
CA PRO A 44 10.03 -13.94 8.24
C PRO A 44 8.50 -13.97 8.37
N ALA A 45 7.88 -12.79 8.55
CA ALA A 45 6.45 -12.66 8.52
C ALA A 45 5.88 -13.18 7.19
N PRO A 46 4.82 -14.02 7.22
CA PRO A 46 4.26 -14.61 6.01
C PRO A 46 3.53 -13.57 5.17
N ARG A 47 3.42 -13.83 3.88
CA ARG A 47 2.56 -13.04 2.98
C ARG A 47 1.10 -13.43 3.20
N LEU A 48 0.21 -12.46 3.04
CA LEU A 48 -1.23 -12.68 3.20
C LEU A 48 -1.75 -13.86 2.38
N LYS A 49 -1.23 -14.04 1.16
CA LYS A 49 -1.60 -15.16 0.29
C LYS A 49 -1.42 -16.55 0.92
N ASP A 50 -0.49 -16.68 1.86
CA ASP A 50 -0.11 -17.93 2.51
C ASP A 50 -0.74 -18.11 3.90
N VAL A 51 -1.56 -17.16 4.35
CA VAL A 51 -2.18 -17.14 5.67
C VAL A 51 -3.67 -17.44 5.58
N VAL A 52 -4.18 -18.22 6.53
CA VAL A 52 -5.62 -18.35 6.80
C VAL A 52 -5.94 -17.43 7.97
N LEU A 53 -6.81 -16.46 7.72
CA LEU A 53 -7.18 -15.46 8.72
C LEU A 53 -8.24 -15.99 9.69
N GLU A 54 -8.05 -15.72 10.98
CA GLU A 54 -9.05 -16.03 12.01
C GLU A 54 -10.22 -15.02 11.99
N ASP A 55 -9.92 -13.74 11.76
CA ASP A 55 -10.89 -12.66 11.59
C ASP A 55 -10.70 -11.98 10.22
N PRO A 56 -11.22 -12.57 9.13
CA PRO A 56 -11.04 -12.03 7.80
C PRO A 56 -11.64 -10.64 7.60
N LYS A 57 -12.80 -10.39 8.21
CA LYS A 57 -13.47 -9.08 8.10
C LYS A 57 -12.68 -7.98 8.80
N GLY A 58 -12.25 -8.23 10.02
CA GLY A 58 -11.43 -7.27 10.76
C GLY A 58 -10.08 -7.02 10.08
N PHE A 59 -9.47 -8.05 9.50
CA PHE A 59 -8.23 -7.89 8.75
C PHE A 59 -8.43 -7.08 7.46
N LEU A 60 -9.52 -7.31 6.72
CA LEU A 60 -9.88 -6.51 5.55
C LEU A 60 -10.05 -5.03 5.92
N ASP A 61 -10.76 -4.75 7.01
CA ASP A 61 -10.94 -3.38 7.49
C ASP A 61 -9.60 -2.70 7.81
N GLN A 62 -8.66 -3.44 8.39
CA GLN A 62 -7.30 -2.94 8.62
C GLN A 62 -6.53 -2.69 7.31
N VAL A 63 -6.67 -3.57 6.32
CA VAL A 63 -6.04 -3.37 5.00
C VAL A 63 -6.58 -2.10 4.33
N LEU A 64 -7.89 -1.89 4.37
CA LEU A 64 -8.52 -0.68 3.82
C LEU A 64 -8.05 0.58 4.57
N ASP A 65 -7.86 0.50 5.89
CA ASP A 65 -7.29 1.60 6.68
C ASP A 65 -5.84 1.91 6.28
N VAL A 66 -5.02 0.89 6.03
CA VAL A 66 -3.65 1.06 5.53
C VAL A 66 -3.65 1.77 4.17
N ILE A 67 -4.53 1.38 3.26
CA ILE A 67 -4.69 2.04 1.95
C ILE A 67 -5.08 3.51 2.14
N ARG A 68 -6.04 3.79 3.02
CA ARG A 68 -6.45 5.16 3.34
C ARG A 68 -5.30 6.01 3.88
N ARG A 69 -4.48 5.46 4.75
CA ARG A 69 -3.29 6.13 5.29
C ARG A 69 -2.20 6.34 4.23
N LEU A 70 -2.01 5.39 3.32
CA LEU A 70 -1.10 5.55 2.17
C LEU A 70 -1.50 6.77 1.34
N ILE A 71 -2.77 6.86 0.99
CA ILE A 71 -3.32 7.99 0.22
C ILE A 71 -3.16 9.30 0.98
N GLY A 72 -3.44 9.32 2.28
CA GLY A 72 -3.19 10.47 3.15
C GLY A 72 -1.72 10.88 3.21
N ALA A 73 -0.79 9.94 3.03
CA ALA A 73 0.64 10.20 2.91
C ALA A 73 1.08 10.63 1.49
N GLY A 74 0.15 10.73 0.54
CA GLY A 74 0.43 11.10 -0.84
C GLY A 74 0.98 9.96 -1.70
N VAL A 75 0.70 8.72 -1.33
CA VAL A 75 1.20 7.52 -2.02
C VAL A 75 0.05 6.59 -2.39
N VAL A 76 0.03 6.15 -3.64
CA VAL A 76 -0.75 4.99 -4.11
C VAL A 76 0.22 3.86 -4.39
N HIS A 77 -0.02 2.68 -3.84
CA HIS A 77 0.94 1.58 -3.89
C HIS A 77 1.27 1.10 -5.30
N GLY A 78 0.27 1.01 -6.17
CA GLY A 78 0.45 0.68 -7.57
C GLY A 78 0.48 -0.82 -7.90
N ASP A 79 0.76 -1.69 -6.93
CA ASP A 79 0.79 -3.15 -7.12
C ASP A 79 0.30 -3.88 -5.85
N LEU A 80 -0.77 -3.40 -5.27
CA LEU A 80 -1.33 -3.98 -4.05
C LEU A 80 -2.00 -5.32 -4.33
N SER A 81 -1.65 -6.33 -3.54
CA SER A 81 -2.21 -7.69 -3.63
C SER A 81 -1.88 -8.46 -2.37
N ALA A 82 -2.42 -9.68 -2.24
CA ALA A 82 -2.06 -10.59 -1.15
C ALA A 82 -0.58 -11.04 -1.16
N PHE A 83 0.15 -10.79 -2.24
CA PHE A 83 1.60 -11.01 -2.34
C PHE A 83 2.42 -9.90 -1.66
N ASN A 84 1.91 -8.66 -1.65
CA ASN A 84 2.61 -7.47 -1.15
C ASN A 84 2.08 -6.98 0.19
N VAL A 85 1.34 -7.82 0.89
CA VAL A 85 0.91 -7.61 2.27
C VAL A 85 1.50 -8.74 3.13
N LEU A 86 2.27 -8.37 4.15
CA LEU A 86 2.73 -9.29 5.18
C LEU A 86 1.75 -9.28 6.35
N VAL A 87 1.61 -10.43 7.00
CA VAL A 87 0.86 -10.56 8.26
C VAL A 87 1.86 -10.65 9.40
N HIS A 88 1.93 -9.63 10.23
CA HIS A 88 2.84 -9.57 11.36
C HIS A 88 2.08 -9.11 12.61
N GLU A 89 2.13 -9.93 13.65
CA GLU A 89 1.38 -9.68 14.90
C GLU A 89 -0.13 -9.44 14.67
N GLY A 90 -0.72 -10.18 13.72
CA GLY A 90 -2.14 -10.06 13.36
C GLY A 90 -2.49 -8.82 12.55
N GLU A 91 -1.53 -8.05 12.11
CA GLU A 91 -1.70 -6.79 11.39
C GLU A 91 -1.13 -6.82 9.97
N PRO A 92 -1.75 -6.09 9.00
CA PRO A 92 -1.21 -5.98 7.66
C PRO A 92 -0.04 -4.99 7.59
N TRP A 93 1.04 -5.40 6.92
CA TRP A 93 2.21 -4.60 6.61
C TRP A 93 2.45 -4.62 5.10
N VAL A 94 2.54 -3.46 4.48
CA VAL A 94 2.69 -3.34 3.03
C VAL A 94 4.16 -3.30 2.65
N ILE A 95 4.52 -4.05 1.62
CA ILE A 95 5.89 -4.14 1.07
C ILE A 95 5.87 -3.94 -0.45
N ASP A 96 7.04 -3.75 -1.05
CA ASP A 96 7.26 -3.58 -2.48
C ASP A 96 6.59 -2.32 -3.06
N PHE A 97 7.28 -1.21 -2.94
CA PHE A 97 6.86 0.10 -3.43
C PHE A 97 7.43 0.43 -4.83
N SER A 98 7.90 -0.56 -5.57
CA SER A 98 8.52 -0.35 -6.90
C SER A 98 7.60 0.29 -7.92
N GLU A 99 6.29 0.02 -7.85
CA GLU A 99 5.27 0.56 -8.74
C GLU A 99 4.44 1.70 -8.09
N ALA A 100 4.86 2.18 -6.91
CA ALA A 100 4.12 3.21 -6.18
C ALA A 100 4.07 4.53 -6.96
N ILE A 101 2.93 5.19 -6.86
CA ILE A 101 2.64 6.47 -7.50
C ILE A 101 2.58 7.56 -6.43
N ARG A 102 3.34 8.62 -6.63
CA ARG A 102 3.25 9.80 -5.81
C ARG A 102 2.08 10.67 -6.27
N VAL A 103 1.15 10.98 -5.37
CA VAL A 103 -0.06 11.74 -5.67
C VAL A 103 -0.12 13.11 -4.97
N ASP A 104 0.96 13.50 -4.30
CA ASP A 104 1.12 14.84 -3.76
C ASP A 104 1.58 15.84 -4.84
N ARG A 105 1.72 17.12 -4.49
CA ARG A 105 1.98 18.27 -5.39
C ARG A 105 3.24 18.22 -6.26
N ALA A 106 4.10 17.26 -6.11
CA ALA A 106 5.37 17.23 -6.82
C ALA A 106 5.23 16.57 -8.20
N GLY A 107 5.22 17.34 -9.28
CA GLY A 107 5.37 16.87 -10.67
C GLY A 107 4.19 17.17 -11.61
N SER A 108 3.96 16.35 -12.61
CA SER A 108 3.03 16.51 -13.74
C SER A 108 1.55 16.74 -13.39
N SER A 109 0.74 17.09 -14.37
CA SER A 109 -0.68 17.44 -14.27
C SER A 109 -1.45 16.65 -13.20
N PRO A 110 -2.14 17.30 -12.25
CA PRO A 110 -2.91 16.63 -11.19
C PRO A 110 -3.96 15.64 -11.73
N TRP A 111 -4.57 15.94 -12.86
CA TRP A 111 -5.61 15.12 -13.47
C TRP A 111 -5.09 13.79 -14.01
N VAL A 112 -3.92 13.79 -14.65
CA VAL A 112 -3.29 12.55 -15.15
C VAL A 112 -2.96 11.64 -14.00
N ARG A 113 -2.43 12.18 -12.90
CA ARG A 113 -2.10 11.41 -11.70
C ARG A 113 -3.32 10.84 -11.00
N LEU A 114 -4.41 11.60 -10.93
CA LEU A 114 -5.67 11.11 -10.35
C LEU A 114 -6.22 9.94 -11.17
N THR A 115 -6.17 10.02 -12.49
CA THR A 115 -6.62 8.93 -13.37
C THR A 115 -5.77 7.68 -13.18
N GLU A 116 -4.45 7.82 -13.17
CA GLU A 116 -3.52 6.72 -12.93
C GLU A 116 -3.67 6.15 -11.51
N ALA A 117 -3.79 7.00 -10.51
CA ALA A 117 -3.98 6.62 -9.12
C ALA A 117 -5.29 5.84 -8.92
N ARG A 118 -6.38 6.31 -9.53
CA ARG A 118 -7.66 5.63 -9.49
C ARG A 118 -7.58 4.25 -10.12
N ALA A 119 -7.00 4.14 -11.31
CA ALA A 119 -6.82 2.86 -11.98
C ALA A 119 -5.97 1.89 -11.16
N ALA A 120 -4.90 2.37 -10.53
CA ALA A 120 -4.05 1.58 -9.64
C ALA A 120 -4.79 1.14 -8.38
N LEU A 121 -5.62 2.00 -7.78
CA LEU A 121 -6.46 1.65 -6.62
C LEU A 121 -7.48 0.57 -6.99
N GLU A 122 -8.19 0.74 -8.08
CA GLU A 122 -9.18 -0.25 -8.54
C GLU A 122 -8.52 -1.61 -8.83
N SER A 123 -7.37 -1.61 -9.48
CA SER A 123 -6.58 -2.81 -9.74
C SER A 123 -6.13 -3.50 -8.46
N GLY A 124 -5.63 -2.75 -7.48
CA GLY A 124 -5.22 -3.27 -6.18
C GLY A 124 -6.38 -3.83 -5.37
N LEU A 125 -7.52 -3.14 -5.33
CA LEU A 125 -8.73 -3.61 -4.66
C LEU A 125 -9.27 -4.89 -5.33
N ALA A 126 -9.23 -4.99 -6.65
CA ALA A 126 -9.61 -6.19 -7.38
C ALA A 126 -8.69 -7.37 -7.04
N ALA A 127 -7.38 -7.15 -6.96
CA ALA A 127 -6.42 -8.17 -6.56
C ALA A 127 -6.63 -8.66 -5.11
N LEU A 128 -6.93 -7.75 -4.19
CA LEU A 128 -7.30 -8.10 -2.81
C LEU A 128 -8.63 -8.86 -2.76
N GLN A 129 -9.61 -8.48 -3.59
CA GLN A 129 -10.89 -9.19 -3.68
C GLN A 129 -10.70 -10.67 -4.04
N VAL A 130 -9.74 -11.01 -4.90
CA VAL A 130 -9.42 -12.40 -5.23
C VAL A 130 -9.05 -13.20 -3.98
N TYR A 131 -8.26 -12.64 -3.08
CA TYR A 131 -7.90 -13.29 -1.83
C TYR A 131 -9.10 -13.40 -0.88
N PHE A 132 -9.82 -12.31 -0.64
CA PHE A 132 -10.91 -12.26 0.36
C PHE A 132 -12.17 -13.00 -0.07
N ARG A 133 -12.32 -13.32 -1.35
CA ARG A 133 -13.43 -14.12 -1.87
C ARG A 133 -13.54 -15.49 -1.20
N ARG A 134 -12.44 -16.07 -0.74
CA ARG A 134 -12.43 -17.35 0.01
C ARG A 134 -13.20 -17.28 1.33
N TYR A 135 -13.45 -16.09 1.85
CA TYR A 135 -14.20 -15.82 3.08
C TYR A 135 -15.59 -15.25 2.83
N ASP A 136 -16.08 -15.33 1.57
CA ASP A 136 -17.34 -14.70 1.12
C ASP A 136 -17.38 -13.16 1.35
N LEU A 137 -16.24 -12.53 1.51
CA LEU A 137 -16.14 -11.08 1.61
C LEU A 137 -16.04 -10.45 0.22
N ARG A 138 -16.81 -9.39 0.02
CA ARG A 138 -16.82 -8.62 -1.23
C ARG A 138 -16.46 -7.17 -0.95
N ILE A 139 -15.62 -6.63 -1.84
CA ILE A 139 -15.24 -5.21 -1.84
C ILE A 139 -16.06 -4.54 -2.95
N ASP A 140 -16.81 -3.49 -2.61
CA ASP A 140 -17.36 -2.60 -3.64
C ASP A 140 -16.22 -1.72 -4.16
N ILE A 141 -15.56 -2.20 -5.22
CA ILE A 141 -14.34 -1.59 -5.75
C ILE A 141 -14.60 -0.16 -6.19
N ALA A 142 -15.69 0.10 -6.90
CA ALA A 142 -16.01 1.43 -7.40
C ALA A 142 -16.31 2.41 -6.27
N ALA A 143 -17.13 2.04 -5.31
CA ALA A 143 -17.47 2.87 -4.15
C ALA A 143 -16.24 3.13 -3.27
N CYS A 144 -15.44 2.09 -3.01
CA CYS A 144 -14.23 2.19 -2.23
C CYS A 144 -13.17 3.09 -2.90
N ALA A 145 -12.97 2.94 -4.21
CA ALA A 145 -12.05 3.78 -4.96
C ALA A 145 -12.52 5.25 -4.99
N ASN A 146 -13.82 5.49 -5.13
CA ASN A 146 -14.38 6.85 -5.06
C ASN A 146 -14.11 7.50 -3.70
N GLU A 147 -14.42 6.82 -2.61
CA GLU A 147 -14.17 7.32 -1.24
C GLU A 147 -12.69 7.66 -1.03
N LEU A 148 -11.80 6.78 -1.48
CA LEU A 148 -10.36 6.95 -1.35
C LEU A 148 -9.84 8.14 -2.18
N VAL A 149 -10.32 8.32 -3.41
CA VAL A 149 -9.94 9.46 -4.26
C VAL A 149 -10.48 10.77 -3.71
N GLU A 150 -11.73 10.79 -3.22
CA GLU A 150 -12.31 11.98 -2.56
C GLU A 150 -11.55 12.36 -1.29
N SER A 151 -10.94 11.40 -0.61
CA SER A 151 -10.11 11.68 0.57
C SER A 151 -8.85 12.48 0.24
N LEU A 152 -8.31 12.36 -0.98
CA LEU A 152 -7.18 13.17 -1.45
C LEU A 152 -7.50 14.67 -1.43
N ASP A 153 -8.72 15.02 -1.76
CA ASP A 153 -9.18 16.42 -1.76
C ASP A 153 -9.30 16.97 -0.33
N ARG A 154 -9.82 16.16 0.60
CA ARG A 154 -9.98 16.52 2.02
C ARG A 154 -8.64 16.70 2.74
N PHE A 155 -7.61 15.96 2.39
CA PHE A 155 -6.27 16.08 2.99
C PHE A 155 -5.44 17.21 2.37
N GLY A 156 -6.02 18.00 1.44
CA GLY A 156 -5.30 19.08 0.78
C GLY A 156 -4.13 18.62 -0.08
N VAL A 157 -4.09 17.34 -0.44
CA VAL A 157 -3.03 16.76 -1.26
C VAL A 157 -3.07 17.30 -2.69
N LEU A 158 -4.23 17.78 -3.12
CA LEU A 158 -4.48 18.34 -4.46
C LEU A 158 -4.39 19.88 -4.52
N HIS A 159 -4.26 20.57 -3.39
CA HIS A 159 -4.19 22.05 -3.32
C HIS A 159 -2.77 22.58 -2.95
#